data_c43c1194cb689354fd753f291e9a4b6b
#
_entry.id   c43c1194cb689354fd753f291e9a4b6b
#
_cell.length_a   1.000
_cell.length_b   1.000
_cell.length_c   1.000
_cell.angle_alpha   90.00
_cell.angle_beta   90.00
_cell.angle_gamma   90.00
#
_symmetry.space_group_name_H-M   'P 1'
#
loop_
_entity.id
_entity.type
_entity.pdbx_description
1 polymer ?
#
loop_
_entity_poly.entity_id
_entity_poly.type
_entity_poly.pdbx_seq_one_letter_code
_entity_poly.pdbx_strand_id
1 'polypeptide(L)'
;MTVAALGAARLAAGCTTNADRRAEQYAEAGGQMEYNIGVVKAEQERIQAEEYYAEQARQKAEAQKQAAKAKADKARAQANAKANAAKKAKQDKLDALALRERELKVRLAELKVQEREAQVGTSVAEEAVRTEKAREKVELELERTRAEIKKLDQ
;
A
#
# COMPACT_ATOMS: atom_id res chain seq x y z
N MET A 1 -98.74 -24.64 -30.95
CA MET A 1 -98.05 -24.97 -32.24
C MET A 1 -96.59 -25.15 -31.93
N THR A 2 -96.17 -26.36 -31.86
CA THR A 2 -94.83 -26.84 -31.49
C THR A 2 -94.16 -27.42 -32.69
N VAL A 3 -93.03 -26.89 -33.07
CA VAL A 3 -92.21 -27.49 -34.09
C VAL A 3 -90.86 -27.92 -33.41
N ALA A 4 -90.76 -29.23 -33.31
CA ALA A 4 -89.50 -29.90 -32.85
C ALA A 4 -88.46 -29.86 -33.99
N ALA A 5 -87.30 -29.34 -33.70
CA ALA A 5 -86.11 -29.46 -34.57
C ALA A 5 -85.19 -30.53 -34.00
N LEU A 6 -85.17 -31.68 -34.67
CA LEU A 6 -84.20 -32.75 -34.46
C LEU A 6 -82.87 -32.26 -34.96
N GLY A 7 -81.91 -32.06 -34.02
CA GLY A 7 -80.48 -31.88 -34.34
C GLY A 7 -79.83 -33.23 -34.57
N ALA A 8 -79.48 -33.50 -35.81
CA ALA A 8 -78.62 -34.64 -36.17
C ALA A 8 -77.16 -34.42 -35.70
N ALA A 9 -76.82 -35.11 -34.63
CA ALA A 9 -75.43 -35.24 -34.25
C ALA A 9 -74.66 -36.10 -35.28
N ARG A 10 -73.90 -35.49 -36.17
CA ARG A 10 -72.96 -36.15 -37.03
C ARG A 10 -71.76 -36.55 -36.18
N LEU A 11 -71.71 -37.80 -35.80
CA LEU A 11 -70.45 -38.44 -35.38
C LEU A 11 -69.58 -38.60 -36.64
N ALA A 12 -68.83 -37.59 -36.93
CA ALA A 12 -67.69 -37.72 -37.84
C ALA A 12 -66.60 -38.54 -37.11
N ALA A 13 -66.74 -39.86 -37.17
CA ALA A 13 -65.53 -40.73 -36.88
C ALA A 13 -64.49 -40.45 -37.97
N GLY A 14 -63.64 -39.47 -37.68
CA GLY A 14 -62.56 -39.16 -38.57
C GLY A 14 -61.61 -40.36 -38.64
N CYS A 15 -61.66 -41.03 -39.78
CA CYS A 15 -60.55 -41.95 -40.14
C CYS A 15 -59.30 -41.10 -40.35
N THR A 16 -58.53 -40.87 -39.28
CA THR A 16 -57.19 -40.33 -39.40
C THR A 16 -56.38 -41.28 -40.27
N THR A 17 -56.03 -40.81 -41.44
CA THR A 17 -55.21 -41.59 -42.37
C THR A 17 -53.79 -41.77 -41.75
N ASN A 18 -53.08 -42.79 -42.14
CA ASN A 18 -51.68 -42.96 -41.71
C ASN A 18 -50.80 -41.75 -42.08
N ALA A 19 -51.22 -40.99 -43.09
CA ALA A 19 -50.55 -39.73 -43.45
C ALA A 19 -50.78 -38.63 -42.44
N ASP A 20 -52.05 -38.49 -41.92
CA ASP A 20 -52.37 -37.48 -40.90
C ASP A 20 -51.68 -37.77 -39.59
N ARG A 21 -51.59 -39.02 -39.15
CA ARG A 21 -50.82 -39.40 -37.94
C ARG A 21 -49.31 -39.14 -38.10
N ARG A 22 -48.77 -39.35 -39.28
CA ARG A 22 -47.37 -38.97 -39.55
C ARG A 22 -47.17 -37.49 -39.54
N ALA A 23 -48.08 -36.71 -40.13
CA ALA A 23 -48.00 -35.25 -40.11
C ALA A 23 -48.07 -34.70 -38.68
N GLU A 24 -48.96 -35.24 -37.81
CA GLU A 24 -48.99 -34.88 -36.38
C GLU A 24 -47.71 -35.24 -35.67
N GLN A 25 -47.16 -36.43 -35.89
CA GLN A 25 -45.85 -36.86 -35.30
C GLN A 25 -44.71 -35.96 -35.74
N TYR A 26 -44.65 -35.53 -37.00
CA TYR A 26 -43.63 -34.60 -37.49
C TYR A 26 -43.82 -33.20 -36.93
N ALA A 27 -45.07 -32.74 -36.74
CA ALA A 27 -45.33 -31.47 -36.12
C ALA A 27 -44.94 -31.45 -34.61
N GLU A 28 -45.24 -32.53 -33.89
CA GLU A 28 -44.81 -32.70 -32.49
C GLU A 28 -43.32 -32.77 -32.37
N ALA A 29 -42.63 -33.54 -33.23
CA ALA A 29 -41.14 -33.65 -33.27
C ALA A 29 -40.51 -32.31 -33.63
N GLY A 30 -41.07 -31.54 -34.57
CA GLY A 30 -40.63 -30.19 -34.92
C GLY A 30 -40.74 -29.25 -33.75
N GLY A 31 -41.92 -29.23 -33.06
CA GLY A 31 -42.13 -28.39 -31.87
C GLY A 31 -41.16 -28.72 -30.72
N GLN A 32 -40.89 -30.03 -30.49
CA GLN A 32 -39.88 -30.41 -29.47
C GLN A 32 -38.48 -30.00 -29.87
N MET A 33 -38.12 -30.04 -31.15
CA MET A 33 -36.82 -29.61 -31.63
C MET A 33 -36.63 -28.08 -31.47
N GLU A 34 -37.64 -27.31 -31.84
CA GLU A 34 -37.63 -25.84 -31.61
C GLU A 34 -37.52 -25.48 -30.14
N TYR A 35 -38.27 -26.15 -29.26
CA TYR A 35 -38.19 -25.97 -27.81
C TYR A 35 -36.78 -26.28 -27.28
N ASN A 36 -36.20 -27.41 -27.71
CA ASN A 36 -34.84 -27.80 -27.30
C ASN A 36 -33.79 -26.79 -27.78
N ILE A 37 -33.90 -26.25 -28.99
CA ILE A 37 -33.03 -25.18 -29.49
C ILE A 37 -33.16 -23.91 -28.64
N GLY A 38 -34.37 -23.55 -28.25
CA GLY A 38 -34.62 -22.43 -27.36
C GLY A 38 -33.95 -22.59 -26.01
N VAL A 39 -34.09 -23.76 -25.40
CA VAL A 39 -33.44 -24.07 -24.11
C VAL A 39 -31.92 -24.00 -24.20
N VAL A 40 -31.34 -24.59 -25.26
CA VAL A 40 -29.89 -24.56 -25.48
C VAL A 40 -29.37 -23.13 -25.66
N LYS A 41 -30.11 -22.29 -26.43
CA LYS A 41 -29.72 -20.89 -26.59
C LYS A 41 -29.77 -20.11 -25.27
N ALA A 42 -30.86 -20.26 -24.50
CA ALA A 42 -30.96 -19.62 -23.20
C ALA A 42 -29.87 -20.04 -22.23
N GLU A 43 -29.48 -21.32 -22.25
CA GLU A 43 -28.37 -21.82 -21.44
C GLU A 43 -27.02 -21.24 -21.87
N GLN A 44 -26.79 -21.13 -23.19
CA GLN A 44 -25.59 -20.50 -23.72
C GLN A 44 -25.49 -19.02 -23.35
N GLU A 45 -26.58 -18.27 -23.45
CA GLU A 45 -26.63 -16.86 -23.03
C GLU A 45 -26.36 -16.71 -21.53
N ARG A 46 -26.89 -17.63 -20.71
CA ARG A 46 -26.63 -17.64 -19.27
C ARG A 46 -25.14 -17.89 -18.96
N ILE A 47 -24.55 -18.89 -19.62
CA ILE A 47 -23.12 -19.21 -19.44
C ILE A 47 -22.26 -18.02 -19.87
N GLN A 48 -22.52 -17.39 -20.99
CA GLN A 48 -21.80 -16.22 -21.47
C GLN A 48 -21.92 -15.04 -20.49
N ALA A 49 -23.09 -14.83 -19.93
CA ALA A 49 -23.32 -13.78 -18.92
C ALA A 49 -22.53 -14.07 -17.64
N GLU A 50 -22.55 -15.32 -17.17
CA GLU A 50 -21.79 -15.74 -15.98
C GLU A 50 -20.27 -15.57 -16.19
N GLU A 51 -19.73 -15.98 -17.34
CA GLU A 51 -18.34 -15.78 -17.69
C GLU A 51 -17.95 -14.30 -17.74
N TYR A 52 -18.77 -13.48 -18.37
CA TYR A 52 -18.56 -12.04 -18.42
C TYR A 52 -18.51 -11.39 -17.03
N TYR A 53 -19.45 -11.74 -16.15
CA TYR A 53 -19.44 -11.22 -14.78
C TYR A 53 -18.27 -11.76 -13.95
N ALA A 54 -17.90 -13.02 -14.16
CA ALA A 54 -16.74 -13.62 -13.50
C ALA A 54 -15.43 -12.93 -13.92
N GLU A 55 -15.30 -12.63 -15.22
CA GLU A 55 -14.13 -11.91 -15.72
C GLU A 55 -14.07 -10.48 -15.20
N GLN A 56 -15.17 -9.74 -15.19
CA GLN A 56 -15.23 -8.42 -14.57
C GLN A 56 -14.86 -8.45 -13.08
N ALA A 57 -15.34 -9.45 -12.35
CA ALA A 57 -15.00 -9.62 -10.94
C ALA A 57 -13.50 -9.88 -10.75
N ARG A 58 -12.89 -10.71 -11.60
CA ARG A 58 -11.43 -10.95 -11.60
C ARG A 58 -10.64 -9.68 -11.87
N GLN A 59 -11.01 -8.93 -12.91
CA GLN A 59 -10.35 -7.66 -13.26
C GLN A 59 -10.44 -6.64 -12.12
N LYS A 60 -11.61 -6.51 -11.49
CA LYS A 60 -11.79 -5.64 -10.31
C LYS A 60 -10.93 -6.08 -9.12
N ALA A 61 -10.87 -7.38 -8.86
CA ALA A 61 -10.06 -7.93 -7.79
C ALA A 61 -8.56 -7.72 -8.03
N GLU A 62 -8.09 -7.89 -9.27
CA GLU A 62 -6.70 -7.62 -9.65
C GLU A 62 -6.36 -6.13 -9.54
N ALA A 63 -7.22 -5.24 -10.02
CA ALA A 63 -7.04 -3.80 -9.88
C ALA A 63 -6.97 -3.37 -8.41
N GLN A 64 -7.82 -3.94 -7.55
CA GLN A 64 -7.77 -3.69 -6.10
C GLN A 64 -6.45 -4.19 -5.47
N LYS A 65 -5.99 -5.39 -5.85
CA LYS A 65 -4.71 -5.93 -5.38
C LYS A 65 -3.53 -5.05 -5.82
N GLN A 66 -3.52 -4.60 -7.07
CA GLN A 66 -2.49 -3.71 -7.58
C GLN A 66 -2.51 -2.35 -6.88
N ALA A 67 -3.69 -1.77 -6.66
CA ALA A 67 -3.85 -0.51 -5.92
C ALA A 67 -3.40 -0.64 -4.45
N ALA A 68 -3.73 -1.75 -3.80
CA ALA A 68 -3.29 -2.04 -2.43
C ALA A 68 -1.76 -2.20 -2.36
N LYS A 69 -1.16 -2.92 -3.31
CA LYS A 69 0.29 -3.08 -3.41
C LYS A 69 0.98 -1.74 -3.63
N ALA A 70 0.50 -0.93 -4.56
CA ALA A 70 1.06 0.39 -4.83
C ALA A 70 0.98 1.34 -3.60
N LYS A 71 -0.11 1.27 -2.81
CA LYS A 71 -0.22 2.00 -1.55
C LYS A 71 0.78 1.52 -0.51
N ALA A 72 0.95 0.21 -0.37
CA ALA A 72 1.92 -0.38 0.55
C ALA A 72 3.36 -0.03 0.18
N ASP A 73 3.71 -0.09 -1.11
CA ASP A 73 5.03 0.27 -1.62
C ASP A 73 5.35 1.76 -1.39
N LYS A 74 4.38 2.65 -1.62
CA LYS A 74 4.50 4.09 -1.31
C LYS A 74 4.70 4.33 0.19
N ALA A 75 3.93 3.68 1.04
CA ALA A 75 4.07 3.80 2.49
C ALA A 75 5.45 3.31 2.97
N ARG A 76 5.93 2.18 2.42
CA ARG A 76 7.26 1.63 2.71
C ARG A 76 8.38 2.56 2.24
N ALA A 77 8.25 3.13 1.04
CA ALA A 77 9.22 4.10 0.53
C ALA A 77 9.28 5.36 1.40
N GLN A 78 8.13 5.89 1.83
CA GLN A 78 8.06 7.04 2.74
C GLN A 78 8.66 6.73 4.12
N ALA A 79 8.39 5.54 4.67
CA ALA A 79 8.97 5.13 5.95
C ALA A 79 10.49 5.01 5.86
N ASN A 80 11.00 4.40 4.78
CA ASN A 80 12.44 4.29 4.53
C ASN A 80 13.09 5.67 4.35
N ALA A 81 12.46 6.58 3.60
CA ALA A 81 12.96 7.93 3.41
C ALA A 81 13.04 8.70 4.75
N LYS A 82 12.01 8.61 5.61
CA LYS A 82 12.02 9.20 6.95
C LYS A 82 13.11 8.60 7.84
N ALA A 83 13.27 7.27 7.82
CA ALA A 83 14.32 6.60 8.59
C ALA A 83 15.73 7.01 8.14
N ASN A 84 15.96 7.11 6.82
CA ASN A 84 17.24 7.56 6.27
C ASN A 84 17.52 9.03 6.60
N ALA A 85 16.51 9.90 6.51
CA ALA A 85 16.64 11.31 6.91
C ALA A 85 16.97 11.45 8.40
N ALA A 86 16.33 10.65 9.27
CA ALA A 86 16.64 10.66 10.70
C ALA A 86 18.07 10.16 11.00
N LYS A 87 18.52 9.10 10.31
CA LYS A 87 19.90 8.61 10.42
C LYS A 87 20.93 9.66 9.98
N LYS A 88 20.65 10.32 8.84
CA LYS A 88 21.52 11.39 8.34
C LYS A 88 21.57 12.56 9.33
N ALA A 89 20.43 13.02 9.84
CA ALA A 89 20.39 14.09 10.82
C ALA A 89 21.13 13.74 12.14
N LYS A 90 21.07 12.46 12.55
CA LYS A 90 21.85 11.97 13.70
C LYS A 90 23.34 12.04 13.41
N GLN A 91 23.76 11.59 12.21
CA GLN A 91 25.16 11.62 11.80
C GLN A 91 25.70 13.05 11.68
N ASP A 92 24.95 13.94 11.04
CA ASP A 92 25.33 15.35 10.90
C ASP A 92 25.54 16.02 12.29
N LYS A 93 24.70 15.68 13.28
CA LYS A 93 24.87 16.14 14.67
C LYS A 93 26.14 15.57 15.33
N LEU A 94 26.40 14.29 15.13
CA LEU A 94 27.61 13.66 15.67
C LEU A 94 28.86 14.28 15.07
N ASP A 95 28.88 14.52 13.76
CA ASP A 95 30.01 15.16 13.08
C ASP A 95 30.22 16.60 13.58
N ALA A 96 29.15 17.37 13.78
CA ALA A 96 29.23 18.71 14.34
C ALA A 96 29.76 18.73 15.78
N LEU A 97 29.30 17.78 16.62
CA LEU A 97 29.80 17.66 18.00
C LEU A 97 31.26 17.22 18.03
N ALA A 98 31.67 16.30 17.14
CA ALA A 98 33.06 15.86 17.03
C ALA A 98 33.98 17.02 16.59
N LEU A 99 33.53 17.85 15.67
CA LEU A 99 34.26 19.07 15.28
C LEU A 99 34.42 20.01 16.49
N ARG A 100 33.34 20.28 17.19
CA ARG A 100 33.37 21.14 18.40
C ARG A 100 34.29 20.57 19.48
N GLU A 101 34.27 19.26 19.69
CA GLU A 101 35.20 18.62 20.63
C GLU A 101 36.68 18.88 20.24
N ARG A 102 37.00 18.80 18.94
CA ARG A 102 38.36 19.10 18.43
C ARG A 102 38.72 20.57 18.69
N GLU A 103 37.82 21.51 18.38
CA GLU A 103 38.03 22.94 18.62
C GLU A 103 38.27 23.24 20.11
N LEU A 104 37.47 22.65 21.00
CA LEU A 104 37.66 22.81 22.44
C LEU A 104 38.96 22.21 22.93
N LYS A 105 39.41 21.09 22.39
CA LYS A 105 40.71 20.50 22.71
C LYS A 105 41.89 21.41 22.28
N VAL A 106 41.81 22.02 21.09
CA VAL A 106 42.80 22.97 20.61
C VAL A 106 42.85 24.19 21.55
N ARG A 107 41.67 24.77 21.86
CA ARG A 107 41.56 25.92 22.75
C ARG A 107 42.08 25.62 24.16
N LEU A 108 41.82 24.40 24.65
CA LEU A 108 42.35 23.97 25.94
C LEU A 108 43.90 23.88 25.92
N ALA A 109 44.46 23.38 24.80
CA ALA A 109 45.91 23.32 24.62
C ALA A 109 46.56 24.74 24.59
N GLU A 110 45.88 25.66 23.86
CA GLU A 110 46.32 27.08 23.81
C GLU A 110 46.28 27.73 25.20
N LEU A 111 45.24 27.53 25.96
CA LEU A 111 45.14 28.05 27.32
C LEU A 111 46.21 27.50 28.28
N LYS A 112 46.53 26.21 28.12
CA LYS A 112 47.64 25.57 28.88
C LYS A 112 48.99 26.14 28.52
N VAL A 113 49.23 26.53 27.28
CA VAL A 113 50.47 27.22 26.86
C VAL A 113 50.49 28.61 27.49
N GLN A 114 49.44 29.38 27.39
CA GLN A 114 49.31 30.72 27.99
C GLN A 114 49.50 30.70 29.52
N GLU A 115 48.92 29.67 30.20
CA GLU A 115 49.13 29.48 31.64
C GLU A 115 50.60 29.28 31.98
N ARG A 116 51.36 28.45 31.20
CA ARG A 116 52.78 28.21 31.37
C ARG A 116 53.63 29.47 31.10
N GLU A 117 53.28 30.24 30.08
CA GLU A 117 53.91 31.48 29.73
C GLU A 117 53.70 32.54 30.84
N ALA A 118 52.48 32.62 31.40
CA ALA A 118 52.18 33.47 32.52
C ALA A 118 52.91 33.09 33.81
N GLN A 119 53.22 31.80 34.02
CA GLN A 119 53.99 31.31 35.15
C GLN A 119 55.50 31.63 35.02
N VAL A 120 56.01 31.76 33.81
CA VAL A 120 57.45 32.09 33.57
C VAL A 120 57.69 33.61 33.54
N GLY A 121 56.68 34.40 33.16
CA GLY A 121 56.73 35.85 33.15
C GLY A 121 56.26 36.42 34.51
N THR A 122 56.99 37.38 35.04
CA THR A 122 56.69 38.08 36.29
C THR A 122 55.41 38.92 36.27
N SER A 123 54.50 38.69 35.35
CA SER A 123 53.27 39.45 35.18
C SER A 123 52.06 38.79 35.88
N VAL A 124 51.70 39.48 36.94
CA VAL A 124 50.36 39.68 37.48
C VAL A 124 49.48 38.45 37.77
N ALA A 125 49.37 38.13 39.04
CA ALA A 125 48.46 37.09 39.58
C ALA A 125 47.03 37.14 39.03
N GLU A 126 46.56 38.29 38.53
CA GLU A 126 45.24 38.46 37.89
C GLU A 126 45.14 37.78 36.52
N GLU A 127 46.17 37.72 35.69
CA GLU A 127 46.16 37.05 34.42
C GLU A 127 46.17 35.51 34.60
N ALA A 128 46.91 34.99 35.57
CA ALA A 128 46.91 33.59 35.93
C ALA A 128 45.51 33.11 36.37
N VAL A 129 44.81 33.89 37.21
CA VAL A 129 43.45 33.58 37.65
C VAL A 129 42.44 33.66 36.49
N ARG A 130 42.62 34.56 35.53
CA ARG A 130 41.75 34.65 34.33
C ARG A 130 41.92 33.45 33.40
N THR A 131 43.15 33.04 33.17
CA THR A 131 43.45 31.86 32.31
C THR A 131 42.96 30.59 32.96
N GLU A 132 43.10 30.42 34.28
CA GLU A 132 42.57 29.27 35.02
C GLU A 132 41.06 29.18 34.93
N LYS A 133 40.31 30.27 35.18
CA LYS A 133 38.86 30.28 34.99
C LYS A 133 38.40 30.04 33.56
N ALA A 134 39.17 30.50 32.56
CA ALA A 134 38.89 30.22 31.14
C ALA A 134 39.11 28.74 30.83
N ARG A 135 40.12 28.12 31.39
CA ARG A 135 40.45 26.67 31.25
C ARG A 135 39.32 25.81 31.84
N GLU A 136 38.88 26.11 33.09
CA GLU A 136 37.81 25.40 33.76
C GLU A 136 36.48 25.42 32.91
N LYS A 137 36.15 26.59 32.34
CA LYS A 137 34.99 26.69 31.45
C LYS A 137 35.09 25.84 30.23
N VAL A 138 36.25 25.79 29.57
CA VAL A 138 36.50 24.96 28.36
C VAL A 138 36.47 23.47 28.72
N GLU A 139 37.03 23.09 29.87
CA GLU A 139 36.95 21.71 30.37
C GLU A 139 35.52 21.27 30.62
N LEU A 140 34.71 22.13 31.26
CA LEU A 140 33.29 21.85 31.48
C LEU A 140 32.49 21.72 30.17
N GLU A 141 32.73 22.58 29.18
CA GLU A 141 32.10 22.47 27.84
C GLU A 141 32.53 21.19 27.13
N LEU A 142 33.80 20.79 27.25
CA LEU A 142 34.31 19.54 26.67
C LEU A 142 33.62 18.32 27.28
N GLU A 143 33.43 18.28 28.58
CA GLU A 143 32.69 17.20 29.26
C GLU A 143 31.21 17.16 28.81
N ARG A 144 30.54 18.30 28.69
CA ARG A 144 29.18 18.37 28.17
C ARG A 144 29.09 17.84 26.74
N THR A 145 30.00 18.28 25.87
CA THR A 145 30.03 17.84 24.46
C THR A 145 30.21 16.31 24.36
N ARG A 146 31.13 15.76 25.18
CA ARG A 146 31.36 14.30 25.26
C ARG A 146 30.13 13.55 25.78
N ALA A 147 29.44 14.12 26.78
CA ALA A 147 28.21 13.51 27.28
C ALA A 147 27.07 13.53 26.24
N GLU A 148 26.99 14.57 25.40
CA GLU A 148 26.03 14.64 24.29
C GLU A 148 26.35 13.62 23.19
N ILE A 149 27.63 13.48 22.81
CA ILE A 149 28.07 12.46 21.86
C ILE A 149 27.65 11.08 22.36
N LYS A 150 27.96 10.76 23.63
CA LYS A 150 27.63 9.47 24.23
C LYS A 150 26.12 9.17 24.25
N LYS A 151 25.26 10.20 24.44
CA LYS A 151 23.81 10.05 24.37
C LYS A 151 23.29 9.80 22.95
N LEU A 152 23.98 10.32 21.96
CA LEU A 152 23.60 10.12 20.55
C LEU A 152 24.07 8.77 20.01
N ASP A 153 25.10 8.16 20.59
CA ASP A 153 25.62 6.84 20.19
C ASP A 153 24.79 5.67 20.76
N GLN A 154 23.97 5.91 21.77
CA GLN A 154 22.99 4.95 22.33
C GLN A 154 21.68 4.96 21.53
#